data_dfa41f8cbf9d46e9fa480cbbd87980bf
#
_entry.id   dfa41f8cbf9d46e9fa480cbbd87980bf
#
_cell.length_a   1.000
_cell.length_b   1.000
_cell.length_c   1.000
_cell.angle_alpha   90.00
_cell.angle_beta   90.00
_cell.angle_gamma   90.00
#
_symmetry.space_group_name_H-M   'P 1'
#
loop_
_entity.id
_entity.type
_entity.pdbx_description
1 polymer ?
#
loop_
_entity_poly.entity_id
_entity_poly.type
_entity_poly.pdbx_seq_one_letter_code
_entity_poly.pdbx_strand_id
1 'polypeptide(L)'
;TTMPLDLHNLDMWVQGARVNMAVPAALTKSCMPLLKKAPDASVIFMTETHAVSPKAFWGAFAATKATLPAIVKIWQDEYEAEKGVRFNLCLPGPVASPMRAKSHPGELASSLRQPESLGRAFVFLMGSDSKNVRGALLSLD
;
A
#
# COMPACT_ATOMS: atom_id res chain seq x y z
N THR A 1 -1.10 -8.03 -15.09
CA THR A 1 -0.96 -7.92 -16.55
C THR A 1 -1.48 -6.57 -16.98
N THR A 2 -0.67 -5.82 -17.71
CA THR A 2 -1.07 -4.53 -18.29
C THR A 2 -1.82 -4.79 -19.60
N MET A 3 -3.05 -4.29 -19.72
CA MET A 3 -3.88 -4.46 -20.91
C MET A 3 -4.97 -3.38 -20.97
N PRO A 4 -5.57 -3.12 -22.14
CA PRO A 4 -6.72 -2.23 -22.26
C PRO A 4 -7.88 -2.62 -21.36
N LEU A 5 -8.63 -1.63 -20.86
CA LEU A 5 -9.75 -1.85 -19.92
C LEU A 5 -10.88 -2.69 -20.51
N ASP A 6 -11.16 -2.56 -21.79
CA ASP A 6 -12.19 -3.33 -22.52
C ASP A 6 -11.88 -4.83 -22.60
N LEU A 7 -10.63 -5.22 -22.36
CA LEU A 7 -10.22 -6.62 -22.30
C LEU A 7 -10.26 -7.20 -20.88
N HIS A 8 -10.57 -6.38 -19.85
CA HIS A 8 -10.69 -6.86 -18.48
C HIS A 8 -12.02 -7.59 -18.29
N ASN A 9 -11.95 -8.87 -17.95
CA ASN A 9 -13.13 -9.62 -17.53
C ASN A 9 -13.50 -9.35 -16.07
N LEU A 10 -14.70 -9.79 -15.67
CA LEU A 10 -15.21 -9.58 -14.30
C LEU A 10 -14.30 -10.22 -13.24
N ASP A 11 -13.73 -11.39 -13.51
CA ASP A 11 -12.89 -12.11 -12.55
C ASP A 11 -11.62 -11.32 -12.22
N MET A 12 -11.04 -10.62 -13.18
CA MET A 12 -9.88 -9.75 -12.93
C MET A 12 -10.23 -8.61 -11.97
N TRP A 13 -11.42 -8.02 -12.09
CA TRP A 13 -11.91 -7.00 -11.18
C TRP A 13 -12.18 -7.55 -9.78
N VAL A 14 -12.86 -8.68 -9.69
CA VAL A 14 -13.18 -9.35 -8.42
C VAL A 14 -11.89 -9.76 -7.70
N GLN A 15 -10.96 -10.37 -8.41
CA GLN A 15 -9.67 -10.77 -7.84
C GLN A 15 -8.83 -9.56 -7.42
N GLY A 16 -8.80 -8.49 -8.22
CA GLY A 16 -8.14 -7.25 -7.86
C GLY A 16 -8.71 -6.64 -6.58
N ALA A 17 -10.03 -6.52 -6.49
CA ALA A 17 -10.72 -6.01 -5.30
C ALA A 17 -10.46 -6.91 -4.08
N ARG A 18 -10.51 -8.21 -4.25
CA ARG A 18 -10.24 -9.17 -3.17
C ARG A 18 -8.84 -8.98 -2.61
N VAL A 19 -7.81 -8.98 -3.46
CA VAL A 19 -6.40 -8.95 -3.03
C VAL A 19 -5.97 -7.56 -2.56
N ASN A 20 -6.36 -6.51 -3.28
CA ASN A 20 -5.85 -5.16 -3.02
C ASN A 20 -6.72 -4.34 -2.05
N MET A 21 -7.97 -4.73 -1.82
CA MET A 21 -8.91 -4.00 -0.98
C MET A 21 -9.42 -4.83 0.20
N ALA A 22 -10.11 -5.95 -0.07
CA ALA A 22 -10.80 -6.71 0.96
C ALA A 22 -9.83 -7.43 1.92
N VAL A 23 -8.78 -8.07 1.39
CA VAL A 23 -7.81 -8.82 2.22
C VAL A 23 -7.01 -7.90 3.14
N PRO A 24 -6.44 -6.77 2.71
CA PRO A 24 -5.78 -5.83 3.62
C PRO A 24 -6.71 -5.33 4.74
N ALA A 25 -7.96 -4.99 4.42
CA ALA A 25 -8.94 -4.57 5.42
C ALA A 25 -9.28 -5.68 6.42
N ALA A 26 -9.53 -6.90 5.93
CA ALA A 26 -9.84 -8.06 6.76
C ALA A 26 -8.67 -8.47 7.66
N LEU A 27 -7.44 -8.44 7.14
CA LEU A 27 -6.24 -8.72 7.92
C LEU A 27 -6.06 -7.69 9.05
N THR A 28 -6.20 -6.41 8.73
CA THR A 28 -6.15 -5.34 9.74
C THR A 28 -7.20 -5.56 10.82
N LYS A 29 -8.45 -5.82 10.44
CA LYS A 29 -9.54 -6.16 11.38
C LYS A 29 -9.15 -7.33 12.30
N SER A 30 -8.60 -8.38 11.75
CA SER A 30 -8.20 -9.57 12.53
C SER A 30 -7.06 -9.28 13.50
N CYS A 31 -6.17 -8.35 13.18
CA CYS A 31 -5.06 -7.93 14.05
C CYS A 31 -5.48 -6.91 15.13
N MET A 32 -6.62 -6.23 14.98
CA MET A 32 -7.03 -5.14 15.88
C MET A 32 -7.01 -5.49 17.36
N PRO A 33 -7.45 -6.69 17.83
CA PRO A 33 -7.38 -7.03 19.25
C PRO A 33 -5.97 -7.02 19.84
N LEU A 34 -4.95 -7.31 19.02
CA LEU A 34 -3.54 -7.27 19.40
C LEU A 34 -2.97 -5.85 19.26
N LEU A 35 -3.29 -5.16 18.19
CA LEU A 35 -2.86 -3.78 17.96
C LEU A 35 -3.30 -2.84 19.07
N LYS A 36 -4.53 -2.98 19.57
CA LYS A 36 -5.07 -2.20 20.69
C LYS A 36 -4.37 -2.47 22.04
N LYS A 37 -3.78 -3.64 22.22
CA LYS A 37 -3.05 -4.00 23.44
C LYS A 37 -1.61 -3.50 23.42
N ALA A 38 -1.07 -3.19 22.25
CA ALA A 38 0.28 -2.69 22.13
C ALA A 38 0.35 -1.21 22.58
N PRO A 39 1.41 -0.81 23.27
CA PRO A 39 1.58 0.59 23.71
C PRO A 39 1.84 1.53 22.52
N ASP A 40 2.32 0.99 21.42
CA ASP A 40 2.60 1.69 20.16
C ASP A 40 2.48 0.72 18.98
N ALA A 41 1.41 0.86 18.22
CA ALA A 41 1.12 0.01 17.05
C ALA A 41 1.10 0.82 15.76
N SER A 42 1.77 0.32 14.73
CA SER A 42 1.81 0.93 13.41
C SER A 42 1.30 -0.05 12.35
N VAL A 43 0.29 0.38 11.61
CA VAL A 43 -0.25 -0.34 10.46
C VAL A 43 0.11 0.43 9.22
N ILE A 44 0.83 -0.22 8.29
CA ILE A 44 1.32 0.39 7.06
C ILE A 44 0.71 -0.36 5.89
N PHE A 45 -0.14 0.32 5.12
CA PHE A 45 -0.64 -0.19 3.86
C PHE A 45 0.33 0.18 2.74
N MET A 46 0.54 -0.76 1.83
CA MET A 46 1.43 -0.56 0.68
C MET A 46 0.63 -0.24 -0.57
N THR A 47 0.92 0.90 -1.17
CA THR A 47 0.37 1.29 -2.47
C THR A 47 1.44 1.32 -3.56
N GLU A 48 1.11 1.82 -4.74
CA GLU A 48 2.03 1.94 -5.86
C GLU A 48 1.68 3.17 -6.71
N THR A 49 2.59 3.57 -7.57
CA THR A 49 2.52 4.83 -8.33
C THR A 49 1.24 4.97 -9.16
N HIS A 50 0.79 3.89 -9.83
CA HIS A 50 -0.40 3.96 -10.69
C HIS A 50 -1.73 3.95 -9.92
N ALA A 51 -1.70 3.60 -8.63
CA ALA A 51 -2.86 3.77 -7.75
C ALA A 51 -3.08 5.24 -7.38
N VAL A 52 -2.00 6.03 -7.32
CA VAL A 52 -2.02 7.46 -7.00
C VAL A 52 -2.11 8.30 -8.28
N SER A 53 -1.43 7.89 -9.34
CA SER A 53 -1.43 8.53 -10.66
C SER A 53 -1.78 7.50 -11.75
N PRO A 54 -3.08 7.21 -11.96
CA PRO A 54 -3.54 6.18 -12.89
C PRO A 54 -3.07 6.44 -14.32
N LYS A 55 -2.70 5.36 -15.02
CA LYS A 55 -2.29 5.40 -16.43
C LYS A 55 -2.99 4.30 -17.22
N ALA A 56 -3.05 4.47 -18.54
CA ALA A 56 -3.56 3.47 -19.45
C ALA A 56 -2.92 2.09 -19.20
N PHE A 57 -3.69 1.04 -19.42
CA PHE A 57 -3.30 -0.37 -19.30
C PHE A 57 -3.12 -0.93 -17.89
N TRP A 58 -3.25 -0.12 -16.84
CA TRP A 58 -3.12 -0.56 -15.43
C TRP A 58 -4.43 -1.01 -14.79
N GLY A 59 -5.57 -0.76 -15.43
CA GLY A 59 -6.92 -1.26 -15.19
C GLY A 59 -7.27 -1.65 -13.76
N ALA A 60 -7.73 -2.87 -13.58
CA ALA A 60 -8.22 -3.37 -12.28
C ALA A 60 -7.17 -3.31 -11.17
N PHE A 61 -5.88 -3.48 -11.49
CA PHE A 61 -4.82 -3.40 -10.49
C PHE A 61 -4.70 -2.01 -9.88
N ALA A 62 -4.56 -0.97 -10.71
CA ALA A 62 -4.45 0.40 -10.22
C ALA A 62 -5.74 0.88 -9.55
N ALA A 63 -6.89 0.63 -10.18
CA ALA A 63 -8.19 1.04 -9.67
C ALA A 63 -8.51 0.45 -8.30
N THR A 64 -8.22 -0.85 -8.10
CA THR A 64 -8.47 -1.50 -6.81
C THR A 64 -7.50 -1.06 -5.72
N LYS A 65 -6.23 -0.78 -6.06
CA LYS A 65 -5.28 -0.19 -5.10
C LYS A 65 -5.57 1.27 -4.77
N ALA A 66 -6.20 2.02 -5.67
CA ALA A 66 -6.63 3.39 -5.42
C ALA A 66 -7.68 3.53 -4.29
N THR A 67 -8.24 2.43 -3.82
CA THR A 67 -9.13 2.41 -2.63
C THR A 67 -8.36 2.53 -1.30
N LEU A 68 -7.06 2.19 -1.28
CA LEU A 68 -6.27 2.14 -0.05
C LEU A 68 -6.17 3.47 0.70
N PRO A 69 -6.00 4.64 0.05
CA PRO A 69 -6.03 5.92 0.76
C PRO A 69 -7.32 6.13 1.55
N ALA A 70 -8.47 5.79 0.99
CA ALA A 70 -9.76 5.89 1.68
C ALA A 70 -9.82 4.92 2.88
N ILE A 71 -9.39 3.68 2.70
CA ILE A 71 -9.36 2.68 3.79
C ILE A 71 -8.47 3.16 4.93
N VAL A 72 -7.27 3.65 4.64
CA VAL A 72 -6.35 4.17 5.66
C VAL A 72 -6.96 5.35 6.40
N LYS A 73 -7.58 6.29 5.67
CA LYS A 73 -8.22 7.47 6.25
C LYS A 73 -9.38 7.07 7.17
N ILE A 74 -10.24 6.16 6.75
CA ILE A 74 -11.35 5.66 7.55
C ILE A 74 -10.83 5.01 8.84
N TRP A 75 -9.87 4.07 8.73
CA TRP A 75 -9.26 3.45 9.91
C TRP A 75 -8.67 4.48 10.87
N GLN A 76 -7.93 5.47 10.33
CA GLN A 76 -7.31 6.48 11.18
C GLN A 76 -8.35 7.36 11.88
N ASP A 77 -9.40 7.78 11.19
CA ASP A 77 -10.46 8.60 11.78
C ASP A 77 -11.25 7.84 12.87
N GLU A 78 -11.58 6.57 12.63
CA GLU A 78 -12.25 5.70 13.61
C GLU A 78 -11.41 5.48 14.89
N TYR A 79 -10.09 5.51 14.77
CA TYR A 79 -9.14 5.27 15.86
C TYR A 79 -8.35 6.52 16.28
N GLU A 80 -8.83 7.70 15.97
CA GLU A 80 -8.13 8.94 16.32
C GLU A 80 -7.97 9.14 17.82
N ALA A 81 -8.97 8.77 18.59
CA ALA A 81 -8.94 8.84 20.07
C ALA A 81 -8.01 7.78 20.68
N GLU A 82 -7.78 6.67 20.00
CA GLU A 82 -6.90 5.59 20.44
C GLU A 82 -5.45 5.86 20.00
N LYS A 83 -4.73 6.68 20.77
CA LYS A 83 -3.38 7.13 20.41
C LYS A 83 -2.34 6.02 20.25
N GLY A 84 -2.62 4.82 20.73
CA GLY A 84 -1.72 3.66 20.64
C GLY A 84 -1.66 3.00 19.27
N VAL A 85 -2.63 3.26 18.37
CA VAL A 85 -2.67 2.66 17.02
C VAL A 85 -2.65 3.75 15.97
N ARG A 86 -1.83 3.63 14.95
CA ARG A 86 -1.79 4.54 13.80
C ARG A 86 -1.82 3.77 12.48
N PHE A 87 -2.42 4.38 11.48
CA PHE A 87 -2.58 3.82 10.14
C PHE A 87 -1.97 4.78 9.12
N ASN A 88 -1.11 4.26 8.25
CA ASN A 88 -0.47 5.05 7.22
C ASN A 88 -0.42 4.29 5.90
N LEU A 89 -0.23 5.01 4.81
CA LEU A 89 -0.06 4.48 3.46
C LEU A 89 1.36 4.79 2.99
N CYS A 90 2.07 3.78 2.48
CA CYS A 90 3.42 3.93 1.95
C CYS A 90 3.42 3.69 0.43
N LEU A 91 4.00 4.63 -0.30
CA LEU A 91 4.31 4.54 -1.72
C LEU A 91 5.83 4.39 -1.87
N PRO A 92 6.35 3.17 -2.11
CA PRO A 92 7.79 2.93 -2.16
C PRO A 92 8.45 3.46 -3.44
N GLY A 93 7.68 3.77 -4.48
CA GLY A 93 8.21 4.08 -5.79
C GLY A 93 8.74 2.86 -6.56
N PRO A 94 9.44 3.06 -7.67
CA PRO A 94 10.03 1.97 -8.45
C PRO A 94 11.17 1.28 -7.68
N VAL A 95 11.02 -0.04 -7.48
CA VAL A 95 11.98 -0.87 -6.74
C VAL A 95 12.29 -2.13 -7.56
N ALA A 96 13.53 -2.55 -7.56
CA ALA A 96 13.97 -3.78 -8.23
C ALA A 96 13.22 -4.99 -7.63
N SER A 97 12.47 -5.69 -8.47
CA SER A 97 11.72 -6.88 -8.07
C SER A 97 11.33 -7.72 -9.28
N PRO A 98 11.05 -9.02 -9.08
CA PRO A 98 10.53 -9.86 -10.17
C PRO A 98 9.23 -9.34 -10.77
N MET A 99 8.38 -8.69 -9.96
CA MET A 99 7.14 -8.07 -10.45
C MET A 99 7.43 -6.84 -11.30
N ARG A 100 8.40 -6.01 -10.93
CA ARG A 100 8.83 -4.83 -11.71
C ARG A 100 9.37 -5.25 -13.06
N ALA A 101 10.22 -6.25 -13.10
CA ALA A 101 10.78 -6.80 -14.34
C ALA A 101 9.70 -7.31 -15.32
N LYS A 102 8.61 -7.91 -14.79
CA LYS A 102 7.47 -8.36 -15.62
C LYS A 102 6.62 -7.21 -16.15
N SER A 103 6.43 -6.16 -15.37
CA SER A 103 5.57 -5.02 -15.76
C SER A 103 6.31 -3.98 -16.62
N HIS A 104 7.64 -3.93 -16.51
CA HIS A 104 8.50 -2.98 -17.20
C HIS A 104 9.72 -3.70 -17.81
N PRO A 105 9.52 -4.56 -18.83
CA PRO A 105 10.59 -5.43 -19.34
C PRO A 105 11.74 -4.68 -20.02
N GLY A 106 11.53 -3.42 -20.40
CA GLY A 106 12.59 -2.58 -20.98
C GLY A 106 13.40 -1.76 -19.98
N GLU A 107 13.10 -1.87 -18.68
CA GLU A 107 13.77 -1.08 -17.64
C GLU A 107 15.01 -1.83 -17.12
N LEU A 108 16.13 -1.12 -17.01
CA LEU A 108 17.36 -1.71 -16.47
C LEU A 108 17.23 -1.90 -14.96
N ALA A 109 17.36 -3.11 -14.47
CA ALA A 109 17.30 -3.42 -13.04
C ALA A 109 18.37 -2.65 -12.23
N SER A 110 19.52 -2.33 -12.84
CA SER A 110 20.59 -1.55 -12.21
C SER A 110 20.24 -0.07 -12.00
N SER A 111 19.24 0.46 -12.70
CA SER A 111 18.75 1.83 -12.49
C SER A 111 17.71 1.94 -11.38
N LEU A 112 17.23 0.81 -10.87
CA LEU A 112 16.22 0.76 -9.83
C LEU A 112 16.83 0.73 -8.43
N ARG A 113 16.11 1.33 -7.49
CA ARG A 113 16.43 1.20 -6.07
C ARG A 113 16.34 -0.26 -5.64
N GLN A 114 17.25 -0.70 -4.81
CA GLN A 114 17.19 -2.04 -4.22
C GLN A 114 16.20 -2.04 -3.04
N PRO A 115 15.50 -3.15 -2.77
CA PRO A 115 14.52 -3.25 -1.68
C PRO A 115 15.10 -2.86 -0.32
N GLU A 116 16.36 -3.21 -0.06
CA GLU A 116 17.07 -2.94 1.19
C GLU A 116 17.17 -1.44 1.49
N SER A 117 17.21 -0.60 0.46
CA SER A 117 17.26 0.87 0.61
C SER A 117 16.03 1.44 1.29
N LEU A 118 14.90 0.72 1.27
CA LEU A 118 13.65 1.10 1.92
C LEU A 118 13.65 0.80 3.42
N GLY A 119 14.59 0.00 3.92
CA GLY A 119 14.60 -0.48 5.30
C GLY A 119 14.53 0.64 6.33
N ARG A 120 15.26 1.74 6.13
CA ARG A 120 15.25 2.89 7.05
C ARG A 120 13.86 3.53 7.16
N ALA A 121 13.14 3.66 6.04
CA ALA A 121 11.79 4.22 6.03
C ALA A 121 10.81 3.33 6.80
N PHE A 122 10.89 2.01 6.64
CA PHE A 122 10.05 1.08 7.39
C PHE A 122 10.40 1.06 8.89
N VAL A 123 11.68 1.09 9.25
CA VAL A 123 12.09 1.20 10.66
C VAL A 123 11.52 2.47 11.29
N PHE A 124 11.59 3.61 10.59
CA PHE A 124 10.95 4.86 11.04
C PHE A 124 9.43 4.71 11.18
N LEU A 125 8.74 4.23 10.14
CA LEU A 125 7.28 4.10 10.14
C LEU A 125 6.75 3.11 11.19
N MET A 126 7.52 2.09 11.53
CA MET A 126 7.16 1.09 12.54
C MET A 126 7.60 1.50 13.95
N GLY A 127 8.56 2.39 14.05
CA GLY A 127 9.14 2.84 15.32
C GLY A 127 8.40 4.00 15.96
N SER A 128 8.84 4.31 17.19
CA SER A 128 8.26 5.39 18.02
C SER A 128 8.44 6.79 17.43
N ASP A 129 9.43 6.98 16.56
CA ASP A 129 9.74 8.28 15.96
C ASP A 129 8.62 8.77 15.03
N SER A 130 7.79 7.84 14.52
CA SER A 130 6.65 8.15 13.66
C SER A 130 5.30 8.22 14.40
N LYS A 131 5.27 8.34 15.73
CA LYS A 131 4.02 8.37 16.52
C LYS A 131 3.02 9.41 16.06
N ASN A 132 3.52 10.55 15.61
CA ASN A 132 2.68 11.66 15.14
C ASN A 132 2.36 11.60 13.63
N VAL A 133 2.87 10.60 12.92
CA VAL A 133 2.55 10.36 11.51
C VAL A 133 1.34 9.45 11.43
N ARG A 134 0.18 10.03 11.14
CA ARG A 134 -1.12 9.36 11.23
C ARG A 134 -1.99 9.71 10.02
N GLY A 135 -2.58 8.73 9.37
CA GLY A 135 -3.44 8.93 8.20
C GLY A 135 -2.70 9.48 6.98
N ALA A 136 -1.38 9.38 6.95
CA ALA A 136 -0.55 9.99 5.93
C ALA A 136 -0.25 9.03 4.78
N LEU A 137 -0.10 9.61 3.58
CA LEU A 137 0.58 8.98 2.44
C LEU A 137 2.05 9.41 2.47
N LEU A 138 2.94 8.45 2.67
CA LEU A 138 4.37 8.67 2.62
C LEU A 138 4.91 8.16 1.29
N SER A 139 5.37 9.09 0.46
CA SER A 139 6.12 8.77 -0.76
C SER A 139 7.59 8.65 -0.42
N LEU A 140 8.20 7.56 -0.88
CA LEU A 140 9.63 7.29 -0.73
C LEU A 140 10.39 7.50 -2.05
N ASP A 141 9.71 8.07 -3.07
CA ASP A 141 10.32 8.45 -4.35
C ASP A 141 11.33 9.59 -4.18
#